data_5e5ea8a8ecf4cb1eaad32b4161f0c4cc
#
_entry.id   5e5ea8a8ecf4cb1eaad32b4161f0c4cc
#
_cell.length_a   1.000
_cell.length_b   1.000
_cell.length_c   1.000
_cell.angle_alpha   90.00
_cell.angle_beta   90.00
_cell.angle_gamma   90.00
#
_symmetry.space_group_name_H-M   'P 1'
#
loop_
_entity.id
_entity.type
_entity.pdbx_description
1 polymer ?
#
loop_
_entity_poly.entity_id
_entity_poly.type
_entity_poly.pdbx_seq_one_letter_code
_entity_poly.pdbx_strand_id
1 'polypeptide(L)'
;MSFRNVEVKKKANVYHDGRVSSRTVILPSGEMKTLGVMMPGTYRFNTQAPEVMDLTQGACRVKIGDDQNWATFQAGESFSVPANSHFEIEVTSLLDYVCHFD
;
A
#
# COMPACT_ATOMS: atom_id res chain seq x y z
N MET A 1 11.71 -9.73 9.40
CA MET A 1 10.74 -10.64 8.77
C MET A 1 10.81 -10.52 7.27
N SER A 2 10.54 -11.58 6.56
CA SER A 2 10.74 -11.59 5.10
C SER A 2 9.80 -12.59 4.44
N PHE A 3 9.58 -12.39 3.14
CA PHE A 3 8.98 -13.42 2.28
C PHE A 3 10.11 -14.27 1.72
N ARG A 4 9.91 -15.59 1.69
CA ARG A 4 10.92 -16.55 1.22
C ARG A 4 10.45 -17.25 -0.05
N ASN A 5 11.42 -17.58 -0.92
CA ASN A 5 11.17 -18.34 -2.15
C ASN A 5 10.12 -17.67 -3.03
N VAL A 6 10.20 -16.36 -3.17
CA VAL A 6 9.24 -15.60 -3.95
C VAL A 6 9.81 -15.27 -5.33
N GLU A 7 8.89 -15.11 -6.28
CA GLU A 7 9.21 -14.52 -7.57
C GLU A 7 9.06 -13.02 -7.46
N VAL A 8 10.03 -12.25 -7.94
CA VAL A 8 9.97 -10.79 -7.96
C VAL A 8 9.89 -10.31 -9.39
N LYS A 9 8.88 -9.53 -9.74
CA LYS A 9 8.79 -8.92 -11.06
C LYS A 9 9.90 -7.87 -11.19
N LYS A 10 10.64 -7.91 -12.30
CA LYS A 10 11.78 -7.02 -12.49
C LYS A 10 11.38 -5.57 -12.64
N LYS A 11 10.22 -5.30 -13.23
CA LYS A 11 9.77 -3.93 -13.48
C LYS A 11 8.97 -3.42 -12.30
N ALA A 12 9.33 -2.22 -11.81
CA ALA A 12 8.60 -1.56 -10.76
C ALA A 12 7.25 -1.05 -11.26
N ASN A 13 6.29 -0.99 -10.35
CA ASN A 13 5.03 -0.26 -10.55
C ASN A 13 5.26 1.17 -10.07
N VAL A 14 5.09 2.14 -10.94
CA VAL A 14 5.39 3.54 -10.62
C VAL A 14 4.13 4.37 -10.77
N TYR A 15 3.82 5.15 -9.76
CA TYR A 15 2.62 5.99 -9.70
C TYR A 15 3.01 7.41 -9.29
N HIS A 16 2.14 8.37 -9.61
CA HIS A 16 2.28 9.77 -9.15
C HIS A 16 3.67 10.33 -9.43
N ASP A 17 4.11 10.20 -10.69
CA ASP A 17 5.39 10.76 -11.18
C ASP A 17 6.60 10.26 -10.37
N GLY A 18 6.56 8.99 -9.94
CA GLY A 18 7.67 8.37 -9.22
C GLY A 18 7.65 8.57 -7.72
N ARG A 19 6.65 9.26 -7.20
CA ARG A 19 6.54 9.50 -5.74
C ARG A 19 6.07 8.27 -4.99
N VAL A 20 5.42 7.34 -5.69
CA VAL A 20 4.98 6.06 -5.16
C VAL A 20 5.49 4.98 -6.07
N SER A 21 6.12 3.97 -5.52
CA SER A 21 6.57 2.82 -6.31
C SER A 21 6.45 1.55 -5.50
N SER A 22 6.28 0.44 -6.22
CA SER A 22 6.25 -0.88 -5.59
C SER A 22 6.80 -1.92 -6.54
N ARG A 23 7.16 -3.09 -5.98
CA ARG A 23 7.48 -4.26 -6.78
C ARG A 23 6.53 -5.38 -6.41
N THR A 24 6.07 -6.08 -7.43
CA THR A 24 5.18 -7.23 -7.26
C THR A 24 6.01 -8.45 -6.90
N VAL A 25 5.60 -9.14 -5.84
CA VAL A 25 6.15 -10.45 -5.47
C VAL A 25 5.04 -11.48 -5.54
N ILE A 26 5.40 -12.68 -5.96
CA ILE A 26 4.48 -13.82 -6.06
C ILE A 26 4.99 -14.90 -5.12
N LEU A 27 4.13 -15.28 -4.17
CA LEU A 27 4.46 -16.29 -3.18
C LEU A 27 4.40 -17.70 -3.81
N PRO A 28 5.00 -18.72 -3.18
CA PRO A 28 4.89 -20.09 -3.67
C PRO A 28 3.45 -20.58 -3.84
N SER A 29 2.52 -20.02 -3.06
CA SER A 29 1.08 -20.32 -3.17
C SER A 29 0.41 -19.72 -4.40
N GLY A 30 1.08 -18.79 -5.10
CA GLY A 30 0.50 -18.03 -6.20
C GLY A 30 -0.09 -16.68 -5.77
N GLU A 31 -0.18 -16.40 -4.47
CA GLU A 31 -0.65 -15.12 -4.00
C GLU A 31 0.31 -14.00 -4.41
N MET A 32 -0.27 -12.86 -4.77
CA MET A 32 0.50 -11.67 -5.11
C MET A 32 0.47 -10.68 -3.97
N LYS A 33 1.62 -10.03 -3.73
CA LYS A 33 1.76 -8.91 -2.81
C LYS A 33 2.56 -7.83 -3.53
N THR A 34 2.47 -6.59 -3.06
CA THR A 34 3.39 -5.57 -3.51
C THR A 34 4.13 -5.00 -2.30
N LEU A 35 5.41 -4.70 -2.51
CA LEU A 35 6.31 -4.11 -1.52
C LEU A 35 6.70 -2.75 -2.05
N GLY A 36 6.36 -1.69 -1.33
CA GLY A 36 6.57 -0.37 -1.89
C GLY A 36 6.88 0.72 -0.89
N VAL A 37 7.12 1.88 -1.44
CA VAL A 37 7.35 3.10 -0.66
C VAL A 37 6.51 4.23 -1.24
N MET A 38 6.08 5.12 -0.35
CA MET A 38 5.42 6.37 -0.73
C MET A 38 6.18 7.53 -0.11
N MET A 39 6.55 8.49 -0.93
CA MET A 39 7.18 9.72 -0.46
C MET A 39 6.13 10.61 0.23
N PRO A 40 6.54 11.51 1.13
CA PRO A 40 5.59 12.46 1.72
C PRO A 40 4.79 13.19 0.65
N GLY A 41 3.48 13.30 0.88
CA GLY A 41 2.55 13.91 -0.06
C GLY A 41 1.15 13.33 0.11
N THR A 42 0.22 13.81 -0.71
CA THR A 42 -1.16 13.35 -0.70
C THR A 42 -1.47 12.65 -2.01
N TYR A 43 -2.05 11.44 -1.93
CA TYR A 43 -2.32 10.61 -3.09
C TYR A 43 -3.72 10.02 -3.01
N ARG A 44 -4.26 9.68 -4.19
CA ARG A 44 -5.53 8.94 -4.31
C ARG A 44 -5.29 7.67 -5.09
N PHE A 45 -5.86 6.56 -4.60
CA PHE A 45 -5.81 5.26 -5.27
C PHE A 45 -7.19 4.65 -5.34
N ASN A 46 -7.45 3.95 -6.43
CA ASN A 46 -8.67 3.15 -6.59
C ASN A 46 -8.35 1.69 -6.36
N THR A 47 -9.34 0.93 -5.85
CA THR A 47 -9.20 -0.50 -5.65
C THR A 47 -10.13 -1.27 -6.57
N GLN A 48 -9.72 -2.45 -7.00
CA GLN A 48 -10.57 -3.45 -7.65
C GLN A 48 -10.82 -4.59 -6.68
N ALA A 49 -9.77 -5.26 -6.24
CA ALA A 49 -9.83 -6.24 -5.16
C ALA A 49 -9.73 -5.53 -3.81
N PRO A 50 -10.20 -6.17 -2.73
CA PRO A 50 -9.93 -5.64 -1.39
C PRO A 50 -8.43 -5.62 -1.13
N GLU A 51 -7.97 -4.63 -0.35
CA GLU A 51 -6.56 -4.47 -0.03
C GLU A 51 -6.38 -4.32 1.47
N VAL A 52 -5.30 -4.91 1.98
CA VAL A 52 -4.81 -4.65 3.33
C VAL A 52 -3.43 -4.06 3.21
N MET A 53 -3.24 -2.87 3.75
CA MET A 53 -1.97 -2.15 3.74
C MET A 53 -1.30 -2.31 5.08
N ASP A 54 -0.19 -3.06 5.11
CA ASP A 54 0.65 -3.20 6.30
C ASP A 54 1.77 -2.19 6.25
N LEU A 55 1.88 -1.36 7.28
CA LEU A 55 2.90 -0.32 7.34
C LEU A 55 4.09 -0.81 8.14
N THR A 56 5.26 -0.79 7.52
CA THR A 56 6.50 -1.24 8.14
C THR A 56 7.38 -0.08 8.58
N GLN A 57 7.15 1.13 8.03
CA GLN A 57 7.87 2.33 8.42
C GLN A 57 7.03 3.56 8.03
N GLY A 58 7.18 4.63 8.81
CA GLY A 58 6.58 5.91 8.49
C GLY A 58 5.23 6.13 9.13
N ALA A 59 4.55 7.17 8.69
CA ALA A 59 3.24 7.56 9.22
C ALA A 59 2.41 8.21 8.13
N CYS A 60 1.10 8.06 8.24
CA CYS A 60 0.14 8.62 7.30
C CYS A 60 -1.22 8.80 7.96
N ARG A 61 -2.11 9.49 7.25
CA ARG A 61 -3.53 9.44 7.57
C ARG A 61 -4.30 9.08 6.31
N VAL A 62 -5.41 8.39 6.47
CA VAL A 62 -6.16 7.79 5.38
C VAL A 62 -7.63 8.11 5.51
N LYS A 63 -8.26 8.41 4.37
CA LYS A 63 -9.70 8.58 4.27
C LYS A 63 -10.19 7.57 3.24
N ILE A 64 -11.09 6.68 3.64
CA ILE A 64 -11.49 5.52 2.83
C ILE A 64 -12.89 5.76 2.26
N GLY A 65 -13.03 5.59 0.94
CA GLY A 65 -14.30 5.72 0.26
C GLY A 65 -14.90 7.09 0.47
N ASP A 66 -16.18 7.12 0.81
CA ASP A 66 -16.91 8.38 1.07
C ASP A 66 -16.88 8.81 2.53
N ASP A 67 -16.06 8.17 3.34
CA ASP A 67 -15.86 8.57 4.74
C ASP A 67 -15.32 9.99 4.77
N GLN A 68 -15.86 10.82 5.66
CA GLN A 68 -15.44 12.21 5.82
C GLN A 68 -14.31 12.34 6.84
N ASN A 69 -13.98 11.28 7.56
CA ASN A 69 -13.01 11.32 8.64
C ASN A 69 -11.69 10.69 8.21
N TRP A 70 -10.59 11.35 8.60
CA TRP A 70 -9.25 10.82 8.42
C TRP A 70 -8.85 9.99 9.63
N ALA A 71 -8.26 8.81 9.39
CA ALA A 71 -7.69 7.97 10.45
C ALA A 71 -6.17 7.97 10.29
N THR A 72 -5.47 8.02 11.40
CA THR A 72 -4.00 8.07 11.43
C THR A 72 -3.42 6.68 11.68
N PHE A 73 -2.39 6.33 10.91
CA PHE A 73 -1.71 5.04 11.02
C PHE A 73 -0.20 5.26 11.00
N GLN A 74 0.52 4.35 11.63
CA GLN A 74 1.99 4.40 11.68
C GLN A 74 2.57 2.98 11.58
N ALA A 75 3.88 2.90 11.52
CA ALA A 75 4.61 1.63 11.45
C ALA A 75 4.09 0.64 12.48
N GLY A 76 3.87 -0.60 12.05
CA GLY A 76 3.31 -1.67 12.87
C GLY A 76 1.79 -1.77 12.82
N GLU A 77 1.12 -0.84 12.17
CA GLU A 77 -0.33 -0.84 12.00
C GLU A 77 -0.71 -1.18 10.56
N SER A 78 -1.98 -1.52 10.36
CA SER A 78 -2.51 -1.80 9.03
C SER A 78 -3.90 -1.20 8.88
N PHE A 79 -4.31 -0.98 7.63
CA PHE A 79 -5.68 -0.59 7.32
C PHE A 79 -6.18 -1.36 6.12
N SER A 80 -7.50 -1.53 6.05
CA SER A 80 -8.18 -2.28 4.98
C SER A 80 -9.01 -1.35 4.13
N VAL A 81 -9.01 -1.61 2.81
CA VAL A 81 -9.84 -0.88 1.85
C VAL A 81 -10.71 -1.89 1.12
N PRO A 82 -12.03 -1.67 1.03
CA PRO A 82 -12.90 -2.63 0.34
C PRO A 82 -12.66 -2.65 -1.16
N ALA A 83 -13.17 -3.71 -1.81
CA ALA A 83 -13.14 -3.83 -3.27
C ALA A 83 -13.97 -2.72 -3.91
N ASN A 84 -13.60 -2.35 -5.14
CA ASN A 84 -14.33 -1.40 -5.98
C ASN A 84 -14.56 -0.07 -5.25
N SER A 85 -13.55 0.41 -4.58
CA SER A 85 -13.58 1.63 -3.79
C SER A 85 -12.37 2.51 -4.11
N HIS A 86 -12.07 3.43 -3.23
CA HIS A 86 -10.90 4.30 -3.32
C HIS A 86 -10.49 4.74 -1.92
N PHE A 87 -9.29 5.28 -1.83
CA PHE A 87 -8.84 5.93 -0.60
C PHE A 87 -7.92 7.10 -0.94
N GLU A 88 -7.90 8.06 -0.04
CA GLU A 88 -6.94 9.16 -0.06
C GLU A 88 -5.98 8.95 1.09
N ILE A 89 -4.70 9.15 0.84
CA ILE A 89 -3.65 8.96 1.83
C ILE A 89 -2.74 10.18 1.85
N GLU A 90 -2.56 10.74 3.03
CA GLU A 90 -1.56 11.79 3.25
C GLU A 90 -0.40 11.17 4.00
N VAL A 91 0.74 11.08 3.33
CA VAL A 91 1.96 10.53 3.89
C VAL A 91 2.75 11.66 4.53
N THR A 92 2.98 11.57 5.83
CA THR A 92 3.68 12.61 6.60
C THR A 92 5.16 12.29 6.81
N SER A 93 5.53 11.02 6.85
CA SER A 93 6.92 10.60 6.76
C SER A 93 7.01 9.40 5.84
N LEU A 94 8.12 9.23 5.15
CA LEU A 94 8.28 8.20 4.11
C LEU A 94 7.66 6.88 4.59
N LEU A 95 6.72 6.39 3.80
CA LEU A 95 5.96 5.19 4.12
C LEU A 95 6.58 3.99 3.42
N ASP A 96 6.86 2.94 4.18
CA ASP A 96 7.23 1.63 3.65
C ASP A 96 6.06 0.69 3.94
N TYR A 97 5.59 -0.03 2.94
CA TYR A 97 4.35 -0.80 3.08
C TYR A 97 4.38 -2.11 2.32
N VAL A 98 3.57 -3.04 2.79
CA VAL A 98 3.20 -4.27 2.08
C VAL A 98 1.71 -4.19 1.78
N CYS A 99 1.34 -4.38 0.51
CA CYS A 99 -0.06 -4.44 0.12
C CYS A 99 -0.45 -5.89 -0.12
N HIS A 100 -1.46 -6.35 0.61
CA HIS A 100 -2.06 -7.67 0.44
C HIS A 100 -3.36 -7.51 -0.34
N PHE A 101 -3.56 -8.38 -1.33
CA PHE A 101 -4.77 -8.41 -2.15
C PHE A 101 -5.57 -9.64 -1.75
N ASP A 102 -6.69 -9.43 -1.09
CA ASP A 102 -7.50 -10.53 -0.55
C ASP A 102 -8.77 -10.79 -1.36
#